data_20069d7bea5ec6137332f158c55da8df
#
_entry.id   20069d7bea5ec6137332f158c55da8df
#
_cell.length_a   1.000
_cell.length_b   1.000
_cell.length_c   1.000
_cell.angle_alpha   90.00
_cell.angle_beta   90.00
_cell.angle_gamma   90.00
#
_symmetry.space_group_name_H-M   'P 1'
#
loop_
_entity.id
_entity.type
_entity.pdbx_description
1 polymer ?
#
loop_
_entity_poly.entity_id
_entity_poly.type
_entity_poly.pdbx_seq_one_letter_code
_entity_poly.pdbx_strand_id
1 'polypeptide(L)'
;MRGVSKPQLAALFATLTAWWERFRRVPMVQHWGRELAAVGAILVVLAAPFLLKPAEGSAPREYNRRLVIYTPHHEKIRYEFGRAFAKKWKDERGETLYVDWRVAGTSEIALMMRSDYAAAFERYWTESLNHPWLPEVATSFGNSKVALPKPGEKAGLTVQQSARKEFLDSAVGIGVDLFFGGGAVDYESQARAGFLVAADASGQFGLKPVMKKHPEWFQPQSIPQSLGGESYYDKEARWVGTCLSSLGICFNRDVLARLGIEKEPVQWQDLGDPRYFGQVALADPNKSGTVTKAFEQLIQQQMQQAIDERRDDPNAEGDPEKLGIEIGWERGVHLIQRISANSRYFTDNATKIPLEVSQGDAAAGMCIDFYGWTFEDMVRRPDGTSRMGYITPLGGTSMGVDPIGMLRGAPEPEVAAAFMEFVLSDAGQKLWNFSPGTAGGPVRTPLRRLPVRLDFYNAANRASMTDPHADPMETSRAFTYHPEWTNHLFGVVRYLVKVMCVDTHEDQRRAWEMLISRNFPPRATAVFEDTRLLNYQNAQELAALLQKKDKIQEARKATELSVAFRNQYRRAYQLAKDGF
;
A
#
# COMPACT_ATOMS: atom_id res chain seq x y z
N MET A 1 36.16 -15.92 4.98
CA MET A 1 37.35 -15.06 5.03
C MET A 1 38.56 -15.91 5.23
N ARG A 2 39.43 -16.07 4.23
CA ARG A 2 40.70 -16.72 4.39
C ARG A 2 41.60 -15.79 5.17
N GLY A 3 42.04 -16.18 6.36
CA GLY A 3 42.86 -15.39 7.26
C GLY A 3 44.22 -15.04 6.63
N VAL A 4 44.54 -13.78 6.59
CA VAL A 4 45.87 -13.26 6.23
C VAL A 4 46.84 -13.77 7.32
N SER A 5 47.91 -14.50 6.93
CA SER A 5 48.86 -15.06 7.89
C SER A 5 49.71 -13.97 8.55
N LYS A 6 50.11 -14.17 9.81
CA LYS A 6 50.96 -13.22 10.56
C LYS A 6 52.17 -12.69 9.77
N PRO A 7 52.92 -13.49 8.97
CA PRO A 7 54.05 -12.99 8.16
C PRO A 7 53.60 -12.06 7.02
N GLN A 8 52.43 -12.26 6.44
CA GLN A 8 51.88 -11.35 5.40
C GLN A 8 51.48 -9.99 5.95
N LEU A 9 50.92 -9.94 7.18
CA LEU A 9 50.65 -8.70 7.89
C LEU A 9 51.95 -7.95 8.24
N ALA A 10 52.99 -8.66 8.70
CA ALA A 10 54.31 -8.05 9.01
C ALA A 10 54.99 -7.46 7.78
N ALA A 11 54.93 -8.15 6.62
CA ALA A 11 55.46 -7.66 5.35
C ALA A 11 54.67 -6.43 4.86
N LEU A 12 53.36 -6.39 5.02
CA LEU A 12 52.50 -5.25 4.67
C LEU A 12 52.82 -4.03 5.54
N PHE A 13 53.02 -4.25 6.86
CA PHE A 13 53.41 -3.18 7.79
C PHE A 13 54.78 -2.62 7.49
N ALA A 14 55.78 -3.48 7.14
CA ALA A 14 57.10 -3.05 6.76
C ALA A 14 57.11 -2.23 5.45
N THR A 15 56.28 -2.60 4.48
CA THR A 15 56.12 -1.85 3.22
C THR A 15 55.43 -0.50 3.42
N LEU A 16 54.41 -0.46 4.28
CA LEU A 16 53.71 0.77 4.63
C LEU A 16 54.58 1.76 5.42
N THR A 17 55.43 1.26 6.34
CA THR A 17 56.37 2.10 7.08
C THR A 17 57.49 2.67 6.18
N ALA A 18 58.04 1.87 5.27
CA ALA A 18 59.03 2.32 4.30
C ALA A 18 58.45 3.33 3.30
N TRP A 19 57.21 3.13 2.88
CA TRP A 19 56.49 4.09 2.03
C TRP A 19 56.17 5.38 2.78
N TRP A 20 55.76 5.30 4.05
CA TRP A 20 55.49 6.45 4.91
C TRP A 20 56.75 7.31 5.17
N GLU A 21 57.90 6.69 5.36
CA GLU A 21 59.17 7.42 5.51
C GLU A 21 59.61 8.14 4.23
N ARG A 22 59.37 7.53 3.04
CA ARG A 22 59.59 8.20 1.76
C ARG A 22 58.62 9.37 1.54
N PHE A 23 57.34 9.16 1.90
CA PHE A 23 56.31 10.16 1.76
C PHE A 23 56.56 11.40 2.64
N ARG A 24 57.04 11.19 3.86
CA ARG A 24 57.41 12.26 4.79
C ARG A 24 58.56 13.17 4.29
N ARG A 25 59.38 12.72 3.35
CA ARG A 25 60.50 13.49 2.78
C ARG A 25 60.10 14.37 1.59
N VAL A 26 58.87 14.33 1.15
CA VAL A 26 58.37 15.19 0.08
C VAL A 26 58.14 16.59 0.66
N PRO A 27 58.74 17.66 0.08
CA PRO A 27 58.63 19.02 0.64
C PRO A 27 57.21 19.50 0.84
N MET A 28 56.28 19.10 0.00
CA MET A 28 54.84 19.39 0.12
C MET A 28 54.23 18.74 1.34
N VAL A 29 54.64 17.53 1.75
CA VAL A 29 54.17 16.82 2.92
C VAL A 29 54.74 17.43 4.22
N GLN A 30 55.94 18.00 4.18
CA GLN A 30 56.51 18.70 5.34
C GLN A 30 55.78 20.01 5.66
N HIS A 31 55.24 20.67 4.65
CA HIS A 31 54.52 21.95 4.81
C HIS A 31 53.02 21.79 5.04
N TRP A 32 52.38 20.82 4.39
CA TRP A 32 50.92 20.58 4.39
C TRP A 32 50.52 19.20 4.91
N GLY A 33 51.40 18.52 5.61
CA GLY A 33 51.18 17.11 5.99
C GLY A 33 49.97 16.88 6.93
N ARG A 34 49.64 17.86 7.77
CA ARG A 34 48.47 17.77 8.66
C ARG A 34 47.17 17.97 7.89
N GLU A 35 47.14 18.94 7.01
CA GLU A 35 46.00 19.26 6.14
C GLU A 35 45.73 18.12 5.15
N LEU A 36 46.78 17.56 4.54
CA LEU A 36 46.65 16.40 3.64
C LEU A 36 46.20 15.15 4.38
N ALA A 37 46.66 14.95 5.63
CA ALA A 37 46.17 13.85 6.48
C ALA A 37 44.69 14.04 6.87
N ALA A 38 44.28 15.27 7.19
CA ALA A 38 42.88 15.58 7.49
C ALA A 38 41.98 15.40 6.25
N VAL A 39 42.40 15.87 5.07
CA VAL A 39 41.67 15.65 3.82
C VAL A 39 41.59 14.15 3.48
N GLY A 40 42.70 13.41 3.67
CA GLY A 40 42.74 11.96 3.45
C GLY A 40 41.77 11.24 4.41
N ALA A 41 41.72 11.62 5.69
CA ALA A 41 40.78 11.05 6.65
C ALA A 41 39.34 11.37 6.28
N ILE A 42 39.03 12.58 5.86
CA ILE A 42 37.69 12.96 5.37
C ILE A 42 37.31 12.14 4.13
N LEU A 43 38.24 11.98 3.17
CA LEU A 43 37.99 11.18 1.97
C LEU A 43 37.74 9.70 2.34
N VAL A 44 38.46 9.13 3.30
CA VAL A 44 38.24 7.76 3.79
C VAL A 44 36.87 7.65 4.45
N VAL A 45 36.49 8.61 5.29
CA VAL A 45 35.17 8.62 5.93
C VAL A 45 34.05 8.76 4.92
N LEU A 46 34.24 9.59 3.89
CA LEU A 46 33.24 9.74 2.80
C LEU A 46 33.21 8.54 1.87
N ALA A 47 34.32 7.87 1.62
CA ALA A 47 34.41 6.70 0.76
C ALA A 47 34.00 5.40 1.49
N ALA A 48 34.20 5.32 2.81
CA ALA A 48 33.91 4.13 3.60
C ALA A 48 32.47 3.60 3.44
N PRO A 49 31.41 4.42 3.43
CA PRO A 49 30.03 3.93 3.18
C PRO A 49 29.87 3.30 1.79
N PHE A 50 30.60 3.75 0.79
CA PHE A 50 30.55 3.21 -0.57
C PHE A 50 31.41 1.94 -0.72
N LEU A 51 32.54 1.88 -0.05
CA LEU A 51 33.46 0.73 -0.08
C LEU A 51 33.01 -0.41 0.84
N LEU A 52 32.37 -0.08 1.96
CA LEU A 52 31.84 -1.03 2.94
C LEU A 52 30.36 -1.36 2.70
N LYS A 53 29.71 -0.71 1.71
CA LYS A 53 28.35 -1.05 1.35
C LYS A 53 28.31 -2.53 1.03
N PRO A 54 27.57 -3.35 1.80
CA PRO A 54 27.36 -4.73 1.42
C PRO A 54 26.88 -4.74 -0.03
N ALA A 55 27.31 -5.68 -0.83
CA ALA A 55 26.80 -5.90 -2.19
C ALA A 55 25.34 -6.37 -2.08
N GLU A 56 24.45 -5.46 -1.65
CA GLU A 56 23.03 -5.66 -1.68
C GLU A 56 22.60 -5.70 -3.13
N GLY A 57 22.18 -6.87 -3.59
CA GLY A 57 21.46 -7.02 -4.82
C GLY A 57 22.27 -7.16 -6.10
N SER A 58 23.57 -7.51 -6.05
CA SER A 58 24.21 -8.04 -7.26
C SER A 58 23.58 -9.39 -7.57
N ALA A 59 22.96 -9.51 -8.76
CA ALA A 59 22.50 -10.80 -9.27
C ALA A 59 23.62 -11.85 -9.08
N PRO A 60 23.30 -13.09 -8.68
CA PRO A 60 24.27 -14.16 -8.68
C PRO A 60 24.96 -14.23 -10.04
N ARG A 61 26.24 -14.49 -10.07
CA ARG A 61 26.99 -14.55 -11.34
C ARG A 61 26.51 -15.67 -12.26
N GLU A 62 25.87 -16.71 -11.68
CA GLU A 62 25.33 -17.86 -12.41
C GLU A 62 23.98 -18.28 -11.80
N TYR A 63 22.96 -18.41 -12.62
CA TYR A 63 21.65 -19.00 -12.30
C TYR A 63 21.08 -19.66 -13.56
N ASN A 64 20.26 -20.70 -13.36
CA ASN A 64 19.59 -21.40 -14.46
C ASN A 64 18.31 -20.68 -14.88
N ARG A 65 17.56 -20.18 -13.91
CA ARG A 65 16.26 -19.51 -14.12
C ARG A 65 16.19 -18.18 -13.37
N ARG A 66 15.43 -17.23 -13.92
CA ARG A 66 15.23 -15.90 -13.32
C ARG A 66 13.75 -15.56 -13.26
N LEU A 67 13.22 -15.29 -12.09
CA LEU A 67 11.84 -14.83 -11.88
C LEU A 67 11.86 -13.34 -11.56
N VAL A 68 11.19 -12.54 -12.40
CA VAL A 68 11.12 -11.07 -12.23
C VAL A 68 9.77 -10.68 -11.65
N ILE A 69 9.79 -9.99 -10.51
CA ILE A 69 8.56 -9.65 -9.77
C ILE A 69 8.50 -8.15 -9.49
N TYR A 70 7.44 -7.48 -9.92
CA TYR A 70 7.06 -6.16 -9.41
C TYR A 70 6.44 -6.29 -8.02
N THR A 71 6.90 -5.49 -7.05
CA THR A 71 6.39 -5.59 -5.68
C THR A 71 6.55 -4.30 -4.88
N PRO A 72 5.55 -3.91 -4.06
CA PRO A 72 5.68 -2.89 -3.04
C PRO A 72 6.17 -3.45 -1.69
N HIS A 73 6.37 -4.76 -1.59
CA HIS A 73 6.71 -5.42 -0.35
C HIS A 73 8.06 -4.99 0.21
N HIS A 74 8.11 -4.87 1.55
CA HIS A 74 9.33 -4.57 2.29
C HIS A 74 10.39 -5.68 2.11
N GLU A 75 11.66 -5.34 2.30
CA GLU A 75 12.81 -6.25 2.14
C GLU A 75 12.66 -7.56 2.93
N LYS A 76 12.11 -7.51 4.14
CA LYS A 76 11.88 -8.70 4.97
C LYS A 76 11.02 -9.76 4.26
N ILE A 77 9.92 -9.36 3.63
CA ILE A 77 9.02 -10.26 2.88
C ILE A 77 9.75 -10.84 1.67
N ARG A 78 10.41 -9.96 0.90
CA ARG A 78 11.16 -10.36 -0.30
C ARG A 78 12.27 -11.36 0.03
N TYR A 79 12.99 -11.14 1.13
CA TYR A 79 14.04 -12.05 1.60
C TYR A 79 13.48 -13.43 1.94
N GLU A 80 12.44 -13.49 2.78
CA GLU A 80 11.92 -14.79 3.25
C GLU A 80 11.29 -15.59 2.11
N PHE A 81 10.43 -14.96 1.28
CA PHE A 81 9.81 -15.64 0.14
C PHE A 81 10.82 -16.00 -0.95
N GLY A 82 11.72 -15.09 -1.31
CA GLY A 82 12.75 -15.36 -2.32
C GLY A 82 13.67 -16.52 -1.92
N ARG A 83 14.15 -16.51 -0.67
CA ARG A 83 15.01 -17.57 -0.12
C ARG A 83 14.28 -18.92 -0.08
N ALA A 84 13.08 -18.95 0.47
CA ALA A 84 12.33 -20.19 0.64
C ALA A 84 11.94 -20.82 -0.71
N PHE A 85 11.49 -19.99 -1.65
CA PHE A 85 11.12 -20.47 -2.98
C PHE A 85 12.35 -20.91 -3.80
N ALA A 86 13.45 -20.16 -3.78
CA ALA A 86 14.67 -20.57 -4.48
C ALA A 86 15.22 -21.90 -3.94
N LYS A 87 15.13 -22.11 -2.61
CA LYS A 87 15.48 -23.40 -2.01
C LYS A 87 14.55 -24.52 -2.50
N LYS A 88 13.23 -24.33 -2.44
CA LYS A 88 12.24 -25.30 -2.91
C LYS A 88 12.48 -25.66 -4.38
N TRP A 89 12.68 -24.65 -5.25
CA TRP A 89 12.93 -24.85 -6.67
C TRP A 89 14.18 -25.72 -6.91
N LYS A 90 15.26 -25.40 -6.19
CA LYS A 90 16.51 -26.19 -6.27
C LYS A 90 16.32 -27.62 -5.79
N ASP A 91 15.60 -27.82 -4.68
CA ASP A 91 15.38 -29.17 -4.10
C ASP A 91 14.51 -30.04 -5.04
N GLU A 92 13.53 -29.44 -5.75
CA GLU A 92 12.58 -30.14 -6.63
C GLU A 92 13.06 -30.29 -8.09
N ARG A 93 13.79 -29.30 -8.60
CA ARG A 93 14.21 -29.24 -10.02
C ARG A 93 15.71 -29.38 -10.24
N GLY A 94 16.51 -29.27 -9.21
CA GLY A 94 17.99 -29.29 -9.31
C GLY A 94 18.57 -27.98 -9.89
N GLU A 95 17.73 -27.00 -10.23
CA GLU A 95 18.11 -25.74 -10.88
C GLU A 95 18.28 -24.62 -9.86
N THR A 96 19.24 -23.72 -10.12
CA THR A 96 19.39 -22.48 -9.35
C THR A 96 18.45 -21.41 -9.86
N LEU A 97 17.72 -20.75 -8.95
CA LEU A 97 16.77 -19.70 -9.27
C LEU A 97 17.21 -18.37 -8.65
N TYR A 98 17.23 -17.32 -9.48
CA TYR A 98 17.34 -15.93 -9.03
C TYR A 98 15.98 -15.24 -9.06
N VAL A 99 15.52 -14.75 -7.91
CA VAL A 99 14.30 -13.93 -7.83
C VAL A 99 14.70 -12.46 -7.89
N ASP A 100 14.37 -11.81 -9.00
CA ASP A 100 14.65 -10.40 -9.27
C ASP A 100 13.48 -9.53 -8.82
N TRP A 101 13.65 -8.85 -7.70
CA TRP A 101 12.64 -7.99 -7.11
C TRP A 101 12.76 -6.56 -7.66
N ARG A 102 11.76 -6.10 -8.40
CA ARG A 102 11.63 -4.72 -8.83
C ARG A 102 10.67 -3.98 -7.91
N VAL A 103 11.23 -3.12 -7.06
CA VAL A 103 10.52 -2.53 -5.92
C VAL A 103 10.11 -1.10 -6.24
N ALA A 104 8.81 -0.83 -6.09
CA ALA A 104 8.23 0.51 -6.17
C ALA A 104 6.91 0.56 -5.39
N GLY A 105 6.36 1.74 -5.16
CA GLY A 105 5.02 1.88 -4.58
C GLY A 105 3.94 1.31 -5.50
N THR A 106 2.83 0.80 -4.95
CA THR A 106 1.76 0.15 -5.74
C THR A 106 1.25 1.03 -6.89
N SER A 107 1.01 2.32 -6.62
CA SER A 107 0.57 3.27 -7.65
C SER A 107 1.64 3.53 -8.71
N GLU A 108 2.90 3.53 -8.33
CA GLU A 108 4.04 3.67 -9.23
C GLU A 108 4.19 2.44 -10.12
N ILE A 109 4.07 1.23 -9.57
CA ILE A 109 4.05 -0.03 -10.33
C ILE A 109 2.93 -0.01 -11.38
N ALA A 110 1.74 0.45 -11.01
CA ALA A 110 0.63 0.55 -11.96
C ALA A 110 0.93 1.53 -13.13
N LEU A 111 1.64 2.63 -12.87
CA LEU A 111 2.10 3.56 -13.90
C LEU A 111 3.20 2.95 -14.77
N MET A 112 4.19 2.28 -14.15
CA MET A 112 5.26 1.58 -14.86
C MET A 112 4.69 0.52 -15.80
N MET A 113 3.82 -0.36 -15.31
CA MET A 113 3.16 -1.37 -16.15
C MET A 113 2.45 -0.75 -17.36
N ARG A 114 1.71 0.33 -17.16
CA ARG A 114 1.02 1.02 -18.26
C ARG A 114 1.99 1.56 -19.30
N SER A 115 3.09 2.19 -18.87
CA SER A 115 4.12 2.73 -19.75
C SER A 115 4.86 1.63 -20.50
N ASP A 116 5.25 0.56 -19.78
CA ASP A 116 6.01 -0.54 -20.37
C ASP A 116 5.17 -1.33 -21.37
N TYR A 117 3.88 -1.60 -21.05
CA TYR A 117 2.97 -2.22 -22.02
C TYR A 117 2.67 -1.33 -23.21
N ALA A 118 2.59 -0.01 -23.04
CA ALA A 118 2.44 0.90 -24.16
C ALA A 118 3.63 0.81 -25.12
N ALA A 119 4.85 0.86 -24.60
CA ALA A 119 6.06 0.74 -25.42
C ALA A 119 6.21 -0.66 -26.05
N ALA A 120 5.84 -1.72 -25.32
CA ALA A 120 5.90 -3.09 -25.85
C ALA A 120 4.85 -3.32 -26.94
N PHE A 121 3.62 -2.82 -26.75
CA PHE A 121 2.56 -2.94 -27.71
C PHE A 121 2.77 -2.05 -28.93
N GLU A 122 3.35 -0.86 -28.76
CA GLU A 122 3.76 -0.01 -29.89
C GLU A 122 4.71 -0.75 -30.85
N ARG A 123 5.76 -1.38 -30.29
CA ARG A 123 6.69 -2.19 -31.10
C ARG A 123 5.97 -3.34 -31.80
N TYR A 124 5.14 -4.09 -31.10
CA TYR A 124 4.38 -5.20 -31.69
C TYR A 124 3.44 -4.70 -32.80
N TRP A 125 2.72 -3.60 -32.56
CA TRP A 125 1.76 -3.01 -33.50
C TRP A 125 2.45 -2.48 -34.78
N THR A 126 3.60 -1.82 -34.62
CA THR A 126 4.32 -1.22 -35.75
C THR A 126 5.23 -2.21 -36.47
N GLU A 127 5.98 -3.05 -35.75
CA GLU A 127 7.01 -3.90 -36.35
C GLU A 127 6.45 -5.27 -36.76
N SER A 128 5.54 -5.86 -35.96
CA SER A 128 5.00 -7.20 -36.26
C SER A 128 3.72 -7.13 -37.10
N LEU A 129 2.83 -6.17 -36.85
CA LEU A 129 1.58 -6.02 -37.58
C LEU A 129 1.66 -4.99 -38.72
N ASN A 130 2.76 -4.22 -38.79
CA ASN A 130 2.99 -3.19 -39.80
C ASN A 130 1.88 -2.13 -39.86
N HIS A 131 1.35 -1.72 -38.72
CA HIS A 131 0.33 -0.70 -38.57
C HIS A 131 0.90 0.62 -38.02
N PRO A 132 0.36 1.80 -38.41
CA PRO A 132 0.80 3.07 -37.87
C PRO A 132 0.38 3.21 -36.40
N TRP A 133 1.29 3.73 -35.54
CA TRP A 133 0.98 4.06 -34.16
C TRP A 133 0.23 5.38 -34.08
N LEU A 134 -1.07 5.31 -33.83
CA LEU A 134 -1.96 6.47 -33.73
C LEU A 134 -2.34 6.74 -32.26
N PRO A 135 -2.71 7.99 -31.90
CA PRO A 135 -3.19 8.31 -30.55
C PRO A 135 -4.37 7.45 -30.09
N GLU A 136 -5.27 7.09 -31.01
CA GLU A 136 -6.41 6.21 -30.75
C GLU A 136 -5.97 4.80 -30.37
N VAL A 137 -4.90 4.26 -30.97
CA VAL A 137 -4.30 2.97 -30.62
C VAL A 137 -3.70 3.04 -29.22
N ALA A 138 -2.86 4.06 -28.96
CA ALA A 138 -2.19 4.27 -27.70
C ALA A 138 -3.14 4.39 -26.51
N THR A 139 -4.31 4.99 -26.72
CA THR A 139 -5.31 5.20 -25.65
C THR A 139 -6.30 4.04 -25.49
N SER A 140 -6.35 3.09 -26.43
CA SER A 140 -7.40 2.08 -26.50
C SER A 140 -6.96 0.66 -26.16
N PHE A 141 -5.70 0.27 -26.42
CA PHE A 141 -5.25 -1.11 -26.22
C PHE A 141 -5.45 -1.63 -24.79
N GLY A 142 -5.20 -0.79 -23.77
CA GLY A 142 -5.40 -1.10 -22.35
C GLY A 142 -6.72 -0.55 -21.77
N ASN A 143 -7.63 -0.03 -22.58
CA ASN A 143 -8.85 0.61 -22.13
C ASN A 143 -10.03 -0.37 -22.09
N SER A 144 -10.44 -0.78 -20.88
CA SER A 144 -11.57 -1.69 -20.68
C SER A 144 -12.94 -1.12 -21.11
N LYS A 145 -13.06 0.19 -21.36
CA LYS A 145 -14.29 0.82 -21.86
C LYS A 145 -14.47 0.65 -23.37
N VAL A 146 -13.43 0.23 -24.09
CA VAL A 146 -13.53 -0.13 -25.51
C VAL A 146 -14.22 -1.49 -25.58
N ALA A 147 -15.53 -1.47 -25.87
CA ALA A 147 -16.32 -2.67 -26.00
C ALA A 147 -15.94 -3.43 -27.28
N LEU A 148 -15.60 -4.70 -27.13
CA LEU A 148 -15.36 -5.59 -28.26
C LEU A 148 -16.69 -6.18 -28.77
N PRO A 149 -16.85 -6.43 -30.09
CA PRO A 149 -18.01 -7.12 -30.62
C PRO A 149 -18.18 -8.50 -29.99
N LYS A 150 -19.41 -8.92 -29.84
CA LYS A 150 -19.71 -10.29 -29.38
C LYS A 150 -19.26 -11.33 -30.43
N PRO A 151 -18.88 -12.55 -30.01
CA PRO A 151 -18.58 -13.63 -30.94
C PRO A 151 -19.71 -13.84 -31.93
N GLY A 152 -19.40 -13.76 -33.22
CA GLY A 152 -20.38 -13.92 -34.31
C GLY A 152 -20.92 -12.61 -34.91
N GLU A 153 -20.66 -11.44 -34.32
CA GLU A 153 -20.99 -10.15 -34.94
C GLU A 153 -20.04 -9.85 -36.12
N LYS A 154 -20.58 -9.69 -37.33
CA LYS A 154 -19.81 -9.43 -38.58
C LYS A 154 -19.58 -7.93 -38.86
N ALA A 155 -19.50 -7.08 -37.85
CA ALA A 155 -19.15 -5.68 -38.06
C ALA A 155 -17.63 -5.52 -38.21
N GLY A 156 -17.17 -4.65 -39.08
CA GLY A 156 -15.76 -4.27 -39.18
C GLY A 156 -15.33 -3.60 -37.83
N LEU A 157 -14.17 -3.98 -37.32
CA LEU A 157 -13.63 -3.39 -36.10
C LEU A 157 -13.19 -1.96 -36.35
N THR A 158 -13.49 -1.06 -35.41
CA THR A 158 -12.84 0.27 -35.38
C THR A 158 -11.36 0.10 -35.03
N VAL A 159 -10.55 1.13 -35.30
CA VAL A 159 -9.11 1.15 -34.92
C VAL A 159 -8.93 0.87 -33.41
N GLN A 160 -9.78 1.47 -32.58
CA GLN A 160 -9.76 1.28 -31.12
C GLN A 160 -10.08 -0.17 -30.73
N GLN A 161 -11.10 -0.77 -31.35
CA GLN A 161 -11.48 -2.16 -31.11
C GLN A 161 -10.40 -3.13 -31.61
N SER A 162 -9.80 -2.86 -32.78
CA SER A 162 -8.67 -3.64 -33.28
C SER A 162 -7.49 -3.59 -32.34
N ALA A 163 -7.07 -2.40 -31.89
CA ALA A 163 -5.98 -2.26 -30.95
C ALA A 163 -6.25 -3.01 -29.63
N ARG A 164 -7.47 -2.90 -29.10
CA ARG A 164 -7.88 -3.61 -27.88
C ARG A 164 -7.87 -5.13 -28.07
N LYS A 165 -8.44 -5.61 -29.17
CA LYS A 165 -8.51 -7.04 -29.49
C LYS A 165 -7.11 -7.62 -29.67
N GLU A 166 -6.29 -7.01 -30.52
CA GLU A 166 -4.93 -7.47 -30.78
C GLU A 166 -4.08 -7.51 -29.52
N PHE A 167 -4.19 -6.51 -28.65
CA PHE A 167 -3.50 -6.53 -27.37
C PHE A 167 -3.94 -7.71 -26.51
N LEU A 168 -5.25 -7.95 -26.38
CA LEU A 168 -5.79 -9.05 -25.56
C LEU A 168 -5.45 -10.43 -26.11
N ASP A 169 -5.33 -10.56 -27.43
CA ASP A 169 -5.00 -11.83 -28.10
C ASP A 169 -3.47 -12.06 -28.18
N SER A 170 -2.68 -11.01 -27.99
CA SER A 170 -1.21 -11.08 -28.07
C SER A 170 -0.57 -11.65 -26.80
N ALA A 171 0.65 -12.16 -26.97
CA ALA A 171 1.56 -12.50 -25.87
C ALA A 171 2.57 -11.36 -25.58
N VAL A 172 2.22 -10.11 -25.87
CA VAL A 172 3.09 -8.96 -25.62
C VAL A 172 3.42 -8.88 -24.12
N GLY A 173 4.72 -8.90 -23.80
CA GLY A 173 5.23 -8.87 -22.43
C GLY A 173 6.17 -7.70 -22.19
N ILE A 174 6.41 -7.41 -20.92
CA ILE A 174 7.27 -6.31 -20.44
C ILE A 174 8.55 -6.80 -19.74
N GLY A 175 8.87 -8.09 -19.89
CA GLY A 175 10.03 -8.68 -19.24
C GLY A 175 9.89 -8.85 -17.72
N VAL A 176 8.65 -8.91 -17.22
CA VAL A 176 8.29 -9.13 -15.82
C VAL A 176 7.26 -10.24 -15.76
N ASP A 177 7.41 -11.15 -14.80
CA ASP A 177 6.56 -12.34 -14.68
C ASP A 177 5.34 -12.11 -13.81
N LEU A 178 5.55 -11.47 -12.65
CA LEU A 178 4.53 -11.35 -11.61
C LEU A 178 4.40 -9.92 -11.09
N PHE A 179 3.20 -9.59 -10.66
CA PHE A 179 2.93 -8.51 -9.72
C PHE A 179 2.54 -9.15 -8.39
N PHE A 180 3.22 -8.79 -7.27
CA PHE A 180 3.04 -9.40 -5.96
C PHE A 180 2.97 -8.35 -4.86
N GLY A 181 1.81 -8.22 -4.21
CA GLY A 181 1.51 -7.24 -3.15
C GLY A 181 0.80 -5.99 -3.65
N GLY A 182 0.24 -5.23 -2.74
CA GLY A 182 -0.61 -4.07 -3.01
C GLY A 182 -2.07 -4.34 -2.65
N GLY A 183 -3.02 -3.62 -3.23
CA GLY A 183 -4.44 -3.76 -2.92
C GLY A 183 -5.26 -4.37 -4.06
N ALA A 184 -6.39 -5.02 -3.73
CA ALA A 184 -7.29 -5.65 -4.70
C ALA A 184 -7.77 -4.68 -5.80
N VAL A 185 -8.04 -3.41 -5.44
CA VAL A 185 -8.50 -2.36 -6.39
C VAL A 185 -7.48 -2.12 -7.52
N ASP A 186 -6.19 -2.14 -7.18
CA ASP A 186 -5.12 -1.98 -8.17
C ASP A 186 -5.10 -3.17 -9.12
N TYR A 187 -5.23 -4.40 -8.59
CA TYR A 187 -5.27 -5.63 -9.39
C TYR A 187 -6.50 -5.71 -10.29
N GLU A 188 -7.67 -5.35 -9.80
CA GLU A 188 -8.88 -5.25 -10.64
C GLU A 188 -8.69 -4.30 -11.81
N SER A 189 -8.04 -3.16 -11.58
CA SER A 189 -7.73 -2.19 -12.63
C SER A 189 -6.79 -2.78 -13.69
N GLN A 190 -5.71 -3.46 -13.27
CA GLN A 190 -4.75 -4.09 -14.18
C GLN A 190 -5.36 -5.30 -14.91
N ALA A 191 -6.20 -6.09 -14.24
CA ALA A 191 -6.95 -7.18 -14.85
C ALA A 191 -7.92 -6.68 -15.91
N ARG A 192 -8.69 -5.62 -15.63
CA ARG A 192 -9.55 -4.97 -16.63
C ARG A 192 -8.76 -4.39 -17.79
N ALA A 193 -7.56 -3.87 -17.57
CA ALA A 193 -6.68 -3.41 -18.63
C ALA A 193 -6.16 -4.54 -19.51
N GLY A 194 -6.15 -5.79 -19.02
CA GLY A 194 -5.61 -6.96 -19.71
C GLY A 194 -4.12 -7.19 -19.44
N PHE A 195 -3.56 -6.51 -18.45
CA PHE A 195 -2.15 -6.66 -18.05
C PHE A 195 -1.94 -7.91 -17.20
N LEU A 196 -2.95 -8.31 -16.42
CA LEU A 196 -2.98 -9.57 -15.68
C LEU A 196 -3.73 -10.64 -16.47
N VAL A 197 -3.21 -11.86 -16.44
CA VAL A 197 -3.75 -13.01 -17.18
C VAL A 197 -4.02 -14.19 -16.26
N ALA A 198 -5.04 -15.00 -16.59
CA ALA A 198 -5.38 -16.21 -15.84
C ALA A 198 -4.41 -17.36 -16.09
N ALA A 199 -3.83 -17.39 -17.29
CA ALA A 199 -2.80 -18.33 -17.72
C ALA A 199 -1.94 -17.68 -18.81
N ASP A 200 -0.78 -18.26 -19.06
CA ASP A 200 0.09 -17.93 -20.19
C ASP A 200 -0.58 -18.26 -21.55
N ALA A 201 0.09 -17.92 -22.63
CA ALA A 201 -0.44 -18.17 -23.99
C ALA A 201 -0.68 -19.65 -24.30
N SER A 202 0.04 -20.57 -23.65
CA SER A 202 -0.18 -22.03 -23.78
C SER A 202 -1.38 -22.53 -22.99
N GLY A 203 -1.86 -21.75 -22.01
CA GLY A 203 -2.89 -22.16 -21.06
C GLY A 203 -2.43 -23.15 -19.99
N GLN A 204 -1.12 -23.42 -19.90
CA GLN A 204 -0.57 -24.42 -19.00
C GLN A 204 -0.14 -23.83 -17.65
N PHE A 205 0.29 -22.57 -17.63
CA PHE A 205 0.88 -21.93 -16.45
C PHE A 205 0.07 -20.68 -16.08
N GLY A 206 -0.17 -20.47 -14.78
CA GLY A 206 -0.88 -19.33 -14.23
C GLY A 206 -1.83 -19.72 -13.11
N LEU A 207 -2.64 -18.76 -12.66
CA LEU A 207 -3.54 -18.99 -11.53
C LEU A 207 -4.65 -20.00 -11.86
N LYS A 208 -5.22 -19.94 -13.07
CA LYS A 208 -6.30 -20.86 -13.47
C LYS A 208 -5.88 -22.33 -13.44
N PRO A 209 -4.71 -22.74 -13.97
CA PRO A 209 -4.15 -24.08 -13.75
C PRO A 209 -3.90 -24.43 -12.28
N VAL A 210 -3.39 -23.48 -11.46
CA VAL A 210 -3.19 -23.69 -10.02
C VAL A 210 -4.52 -23.96 -9.32
N MET A 211 -5.57 -23.18 -9.61
CA MET A 211 -6.92 -23.39 -9.05
C MET A 211 -7.50 -24.75 -9.43
N LYS A 212 -7.24 -25.19 -10.69
CA LYS A 212 -7.66 -26.53 -11.15
C LYS A 212 -6.90 -27.66 -10.44
N LYS A 213 -5.64 -27.43 -10.12
CA LYS A 213 -4.78 -28.42 -9.41
C LYS A 213 -5.14 -28.51 -7.92
N HIS A 214 -5.55 -27.40 -7.32
CA HIS A 214 -5.84 -27.26 -5.89
C HIS A 214 -7.22 -26.68 -5.63
N PRO A 215 -8.32 -27.36 -6.06
CA PRO A 215 -9.68 -26.86 -5.88
C PRO A 215 -10.08 -26.72 -4.41
N GLU A 216 -9.44 -27.47 -3.51
CA GLU A 216 -9.64 -27.41 -2.07
C GLU A 216 -9.19 -26.07 -1.46
N TRP A 217 -8.24 -25.37 -2.06
CA TRP A 217 -7.80 -24.05 -1.58
C TRP A 217 -8.82 -22.95 -1.83
N PHE A 218 -9.67 -23.11 -2.84
CA PHE A 218 -10.63 -22.08 -3.30
C PHE A 218 -12.06 -22.41 -2.85
N GLN A 219 -12.17 -22.97 -1.66
CA GLN A 219 -13.45 -23.24 -1.01
C GLN A 219 -13.78 -22.14 0.01
N PRO A 220 -15.07 -21.95 0.37
CA PRO A 220 -15.48 -20.93 1.35
C PRO A 220 -14.75 -21.00 2.69
N GLN A 221 -14.33 -22.20 3.12
CA GLN A 221 -13.62 -22.43 4.36
C GLN A 221 -12.09 -22.22 4.26
N SER A 222 -11.53 -22.01 3.06
CA SER A 222 -10.09 -21.76 2.84
C SER A 222 -9.88 -20.38 2.23
N ILE A 223 -9.96 -20.23 0.92
CA ILE A 223 -9.91 -18.92 0.27
C ILE A 223 -11.28 -18.66 -0.37
N PRO A 224 -12.21 -17.98 0.33
CA PRO A 224 -13.50 -17.63 -0.24
C PRO A 224 -13.33 -16.63 -1.39
N GLN A 225 -14.25 -16.60 -2.34
CA GLN A 225 -14.21 -15.60 -3.41
C GLN A 225 -14.33 -14.18 -2.87
N SER A 226 -15.16 -14.00 -1.85
CA SER A 226 -15.29 -12.75 -1.12
C SER A 226 -15.59 -13.02 0.35
N LEU A 227 -15.16 -12.13 1.23
CA LEU A 227 -15.45 -12.16 2.65
C LEU A 227 -15.64 -10.73 3.16
N GLY A 228 -16.73 -10.48 3.88
CA GLY A 228 -17.06 -9.14 4.36
C GLY A 228 -17.10 -8.09 3.25
N GLY A 229 -17.57 -8.47 2.04
CA GLY A 229 -17.65 -7.59 0.86
C GLY A 229 -16.32 -7.36 0.11
N GLU A 230 -15.17 -7.75 0.66
CA GLU A 230 -13.88 -7.68 -0.03
C GLU A 230 -13.68 -8.90 -0.94
N SER A 231 -13.18 -8.67 -2.15
CA SER A 231 -12.83 -9.74 -3.10
C SER A 231 -11.49 -10.37 -2.74
N TYR A 232 -11.43 -11.69 -2.61
CA TYR A 232 -10.20 -12.42 -2.29
C TYR A 232 -9.50 -13.00 -3.52
N TYR A 233 -10.23 -13.19 -4.61
CA TYR A 233 -9.66 -13.51 -5.92
C TYR A 233 -10.60 -13.10 -7.06
N ASP A 234 -10.03 -12.90 -8.24
CA ASP A 234 -10.76 -12.57 -9.44
C ASP A 234 -11.56 -13.77 -9.99
N LYS A 235 -12.82 -13.55 -10.39
CA LYS A 235 -13.69 -14.60 -10.96
C LYS A 235 -13.10 -15.28 -12.20
N GLU A 236 -12.28 -14.54 -12.94
CA GLU A 236 -11.60 -15.06 -14.13
C GLU A 236 -10.19 -15.60 -13.82
N ALA A 237 -9.84 -15.72 -12.53
CA ALA A 237 -8.57 -16.25 -12.06
C ALA A 237 -7.33 -15.47 -12.55
N ARG A 238 -7.40 -14.15 -12.66
CA ARG A 238 -6.26 -13.31 -13.07
C ARG A 238 -5.39 -12.86 -11.88
N TRP A 239 -5.93 -12.89 -10.66
CA TRP A 239 -5.22 -12.60 -9.43
C TRP A 239 -5.88 -13.27 -8.24
N VAL A 240 -5.12 -13.45 -7.15
CA VAL A 240 -5.57 -14.01 -5.88
C VAL A 240 -4.85 -13.33 -4.72
N GLY A 241 -5.55 -13.11 -3.61
CA GLY A 241 -4.97 -12.70 -2.33
C GLY A 241 -3.99 -13.74 -1.79
N THR A 242 -2.93 -13.28 -1.16
CA THR A 242 -1.88 -14.14 -0.60
C THR A 242 -1.78 -14.05 0.91
N CYS A 243 -2.11 -12.90 1.46
CA CYS A 243 -2.23 -12.64 2.87
C CYS A 243 -3.30 -11.58 3.12
N LEU A 244 -3.73 -11.48 4.37
CA LEU A 244 -4.76 -10.58 4.83
C LEU A 244 -4.15 -9.42 5.61
N SER A 245 -4.88 -8.32 5.64
CA SER A 245 -4.60 -7.18 6.50
C SER A 245 -5.85 -6.34 6.75
N SER A 246 -5.88 -5.70 7.90
CA SER A 246 -6.86 -4.69 8.28
C SER A 246 -6.20 -3.34 8.51
N LEU A 247 -7.02 -2.30 8.56
CA LEU A 247 -6.59 -0.96 8.90
C LEU A 247 -7.06 -0.62 10.31
N GLY A 248 -6.24 0.11 11.04
CA GLY A 248 -6.56 0.45 12.41
C GLY A 248 -5.79 1.64 12.93
N ILE A 249 -5.81 1.78 14.23
CA ILE A 249 -5.21 2.89 14.97
C ILE A 249 -4.03 2.36 15.78
N CYS A 250 -2.83 2.88 15.49
CA CYS A 250 -1.71 2.75 16.40
C CYS A 250 -1.68 3.98 17.33
N PHE A 251 -1.31 3.78 18.59
CA PHE A 251 -1.33 4.85 19.59
C PHE A 251 -0.20 4.67 20.62
N ASN A 252 0.20 5.78 21.26
CA ASN A 252 1.25 5.79 22.26
C ASN A 252 0.66 6.15 23.63
N ARG A 253 0.69 5.20 24.57
CA ARG A 253 0.12 5.31 25.92
C ARG A 253 0.74 6.44 26.75
N ASP A 254 2.05 6.64 26.60
CA ASP A 254 2.77 7.70 27.34
C ASP A 254 2.34 9.09 26.84
N VAL A 255 2.08 9.23 25.52
CA VAL A 255 1.58 10.48 24.94
C VAL A 255 0.12 10.72 25.30
N LEU A 256 -0.74 9.68 25.24
CA LEU A 256 -2.14 9.78 25.68
C LEU A 256 -2.23 10.27 27.13
N ALA A 257 -1.44 9.68 28.03
CA ALA A 257 -1.39 10.10 29.43
C ALA A 257 -0.95 11.57 29.59
N ARG A 258 0.04 12.02 28.80
CA ARG A 258 0.49 13.43 28.79
C ARG A 258 -0.60 14.39 28.32
N LEU A 259 -1.49 13.95 27.44
CA LEU A 259 -2.64 14.73 26.93
C LEU A 259 -3.87 14.66 27.85
N GLY A 260 -3.81 13.90 28.95
CA GLY A 260 -4.96 13.65 29.80
C GLY A 260 -6.05 12.80 29.16
N ILE A 261 -5.68 11.95 28.18
CA ILE A 261 -6.57 11.02 27.52
C ILE A 261 -6.45 9.68 28.23
N GLU A 262 -7.41 9.37 29.10
CA GLU A 262 -7.39 8.15 29.93
C GLU A 262 -7.74 6.89 29.15
N LYS A 263 -8.59 7.01 28.10
CA LYS A 263 -9.04 5.88 27.30
C LYS A 263 -8.23 5.76 26.02
N GLU A 264 -7.76 4.55 25.73
CA GLU A 264 -7.17 4.23 24.43
C GLU A 264 -8.20 4.41 23.31
N PRO A 265 -7.79 4.89 22.11
CA PRO A 265 -8.71 5.01 20.99
C PRO A 265 -9.15 3.62 20.54
N VAL A 266 -10.45 3.45 20.26
CA VAL A 266 -11.04 2.18 19.81
C VAL A 266 -11.82 2.31 18.52
N GLN A 267 -12.17 3.55 18.12
CA GLN A 267 -12.93 3.86 16.92
C GLN A 267 -12.27 5.03 16.15
N TRP A 268 -12.58 5.14 14.85
CA TRP A 268 -12.07 6.24 14.02
C TRP A 268 -12.46 7.62 14.58
N GLN A 269 -13.65 7.73 15.18
CA GLN A 269 -14.17 8.95 15.77
C GLN A 269 -13.28 9.48 16.89
N ASP A 270 -12.59 8.61 17.61
CA ASP A 270 -11.72 9.00 18.71
C ASP A 270 -10.56 9.90 18.25
N LEU A 271 -10.07 9.69 17.00
CA LEU A 271 -9.03 10.56 16.40
C LEU A 271 -9.53 11.97 16.08
N GLY A 272 -10.86 12.18 16.04
CA GLY A 272 -11.49 13.50 15.86
C GLY A 272 -11.62 14.31 17.16
N ASP A 273 -11.28 13.74 18.32
CA ASP A 273 -11.32 14.44 19.62
C ASP A 273 -10.32 15.60 19.63
N PRO A 274 -10.77 16.83 19.99
CA PRO A 274 -9.90 18.01 20.02
C PRO A 274 -8.64 17.88 20.89
N ARG A 275 -8.64 16.98 21.88
CA ARG A 275 -7.46 16.71 22.72
C ARG A 275 -6.27 16.15 21.94
N TYR A 276 -6.51 15.58 20.76
CA TYR A 276 -5.45 15.12 19.86
C TYR A 276 -4.87 16.24 18.98
N PHE A 277 -5.21 17.50 19.18
CA PHE A 277 -4.71 18.59 18.34
C PHE A 277 -3.18 18.58 18.20
N GLY A 278 -2.69 18.50 16.96
CA GLY A 278 -1.28 18.39 16.62
C GLY A 278 -0.62 17.06 17.00
N GLN A 279 -1.41 16.03 17.34
CA GLN A 279 -0.93 14.74 17.87
C GLN A 279 -1.41 13.52 17.05
N VAL A 280 -2.09 13.72 15.92
CA VAL A 280 -2.46 12.65 14.99
C VAL A 280 -1.42 12.57 13.88
N ALA A 281 -0.89 11.38 13.63
CA ALA A 281 -0.02 11.09 12.48
C ALA A 281 -0.85 10.58 11.29
N LEU A 282 -0.73 11.23 10.13
CA LEU A 282 -1.40 10.88 8.88
C LEU A 282 -0.42 10.89 7.71
N ALA A 283 -0.73 10.15 6.66
CA ALA A 283 -0.04 10.27 5.38
C ALA A 283 -0.94 10.90 4.31
N ASP A 284 -0.32 11.55 3.34
CA ASP A 284 -1.02 12.12 2.17
C ASP A 284 -1.71 11.00 1.37
N PRO A 285 -3.04 10.99 1.25
CA PRO A 285 -3.77 9.97 0.50
C PRO A 285 -3.37 9.88 -0.98
N ASN A 286 -2.83 10.95 -1.55
CA ASN A 286 -2.35 10.92 -2.93
C ASN A 286 -1.06 10.08 -3.08
N LYS A 287 -0.35 9.87 -1.98
CA LYS A 287 0.89 9.09 -1.92
C LYS A 287 0.71 7.74 -1.22
N SER A 288 -0.39 7.56 -0.47
CA SER A 288 -0.66 6.36 0.31
C SER A 288 -2.05 5.78 0.02
N GLY A 289 -2.07 4.64 -0.67
CA GLY A 289 -3.29 3.84 -0.85
C GLY A 289 -3.87 3.34 0.46
N THR A 290 -3.02 3.00 1.43
CA THR A 290 -3.40 2.56 2.78
C THR A 290 -4.28 3.59 3.50
N VAL A 291 -3.83 4.85 3.57
CA VAL A 291 -4.58 5.92 4.25
C VAL A 291 -5.85 6.28 3.46
N THR A 292 -5.80 6.23 2.12
CA THR A 292 -7.02 6.38 1.31
C THR A 292 -8.07 5.32 1.67
N LYS A 293 -7.65 4.06 1.77
CA LYS A 293 -8.55 2.95 2.12
C LYS A 293 -9.09 3.09 3.55
N ALA A 294 -8.27 3.57 4.50
CA ALA A 294 -8.73 3.86 5.87
C ALA A 294 -9.83 4.94 5.88
N PHE A 295 -9.66 6.02 5.12
CA PHE A 295 -10.69 7.04 4.99
C PHE A 295 -11.94 6.54 4.26
N GLU A 296 -11.80 5.70 3.24
CA GLU A 296 -12.93 5.07 2.57
C GLU A 296 -13.75 4.19 3.54
N GLN A 297 -13.08 3.36 4.33
CA GLN A 297 -13.72 2.49 5.32
C GLN A 297 -14.38 3.30 6.45
N LEU A 298 -13.73 4.36 6.91
CA LEU A 298 -14.33 5.31 7.86
C LEU A 298 -15.63 5.92 7.30
N ILE A 299 -15.64 6.32 6.03
CA ILE A 299 -16.86 6.84 5.37
C ILE A 299 -17.93 5.74 5.33
N GLN A 300 -17.58 4.52 4.92
CA GLN A 300 -18.54 3.41 4.88
C GLN A 300 -19.08 3.03 6.27
N GLN A 301 -18.26 3.11 7.31
CA GLN A 301 -18.73 2.94 8.68
C GLN A 301 -19.81 3.95 9.03
N GLN A 302 -19.61 5.23 8.68
CA GLN A 302 -20.62 6.27 8.91
C GLN A 302 -21.88 6.06 8.05
N MET A 303 -21.73 5.55 6.82
CA MET A 303 -22.87 5.17 5.97
C MET A 303 -23.68 4.05 6.62
N GLN A 304 -23.03 2.97 7.06
CA GLN A 304 -23.71 1.86 7.71
C GLN A 304 -24.45 2.31 8.97
N GLN A 305 -23.78 3.10 9.83
CA GLN A 305 -24.40 3.65 11.06
C GLN A 305 -25.64 4.51 10.72
N ALA A 306 -25.55 5.36 9.72
CA ALA A 306 -26.68 6.20 9.32
C ALA A 306 -27.82 5.39 8.70
N ILE A 307 -27.53 4.30 7.97
CA ILE A 307 -28.55 3.37 7.45
C ILE A 307 -29.26 2.68 8.61
N ASP A 308 -28.50 2.15 9.58
CA ASP A 308 -29.06 1.41 10.72
C ASP A 308 -29.89 2.35 11.60
N GLU A 309 -29.41 3.56 11.92
CA GLU A 309 -30.18 4.58 12.64
C GLU A 309 -31.52 4.90 11.94
N ARG A 310 -31.54 4.99 10.61
CA ARG A 310 -32.78 5.28 9.86
C ARG A 310 -33.71 4.09 9.76
N ARG A 311 -33.18 2.85 9.77
CA ARG A 311 -34.00 1.64 9.79
C ARG A 311 -34.70 1.45 11.15
N ASP A 312 -34.01 1.88 12.22
CA ASP A 312 -34.51 1.77 13.59
C ASP A 312 -35.47 2.92 13.98
N ASP A 313 -35.49 4.02 13.21
CA ASP A 313 -36.40 5.15 13.45
C ASP A 313 -37.76 4.90 12.76
N PRO A 314 -38.85 4.65 13.53
CA PRO A 314 -40.15 4.42 12.96
C PRO A 314 -40.79 5.62 12.25
N ASN A 315 -40.23 6.81 12.44
CA ASN A 315 -40.67 8.07 11.80
C ASN A 315 -39.78 8.47 10.61
N ALA A 316 -38.79 7.67 10.26
CA ALA A 316 -37.90 7.99 9.14
C ALA A 316 -38.67 7.88 7.81
N GLU A 317 -38.71 8.98 7.07
CA GLU A 317 -39.29 9.01 5.71
C GLU A 317 -38.22 8.70 4.66
N GLY A 318 -38.67 8.12 3.52
CA GLY A 318 -37.83 7.81 2.37
C GLY A 318 -37.08 6.48 2.49
N ASP A 319 -36.22 6.21 1.50
CA ASP A 319 -35.40 4.99 1.44
C ASP A 319 -34.24 5.07 2.48
N PRO A 320 -34.25 4.21 3.51
CA PRO A 320 -33.21 4.25 4.55
C PRO A 320 -31.81 4.03 4.00
N GLU A 321 -31.62 3.18 3.00
CA GLU A 321 -30.32 2.91 2.42
C GLU A 321 -29.80 4.11 1.65
N LYS A 322 -30.59 4.64 0.71
CA LYS A 322 -30.21 5.81 -0.08
C LYS A 322 -29.86 7.02 0.78
N LEU A 323 -30.75 7.38 1.69
CA LEU A 323 -30.56 8.54 2.56
C LEU A 323 -29.45 8.31 3.59
N GLY A 324 -29.31 7.08 4.10
CA GLY A 324 -28.23 6.72 5.01
C GLY A 324 -26.85 6.81 4.35
N ILE A 325 -26.72 6.44 3.07
CA ILE A 325 -25.49 6.61 2.30
C ILE A 325 -25.12 8.11 2.18
N GLU A 326 -26.07 8.97 1.84
CA GLU A 326 -25.85 10.41 1.70
C GLU A 326 -25.46 11.05 3.04
N ILE A 327 -26.18 10.76 4.11
CA ILE A 327 -25.90 11.25 5.47
C ILE A 327 -24.56 10.73 5.98
N GLY A 328 -24.31 9.44 5.79
CA GLY A 328 -23.06 8.81 6.23
C GLY A 328 -21.84 9.31 5.48
N TRP A 329 -21.96 9.60 4.19
CA TRP A 329 -20.92 10.29 3.43
C TRP A 329 -20.57 11.64 4.05
N GLU A 330 -21.57 12.49 4.33
CA GLU A 330 -21.33 13.80 4.96
C GLU A 330 -20.68 13.66 6.32
N ARG A 331 -21.17 12.76 7.18
CA ARG A 331 -20.57 12.44 8.50
C ARG A 331 -19.12 11.97 8.37
N GLY A 332 -18.83 11.12 7.39
CA GLY A 332 -17.49 10.62 7.11
C GLY A 332 -16.54 11.74 6.65
N VAL A 333 -16.99 12.61 5.76
CA VAL A 333 -16.20 13.77 5.30
C VAL A 333 -15.93 14.76 6.45
N HIS A 334 -16.91 15.04 7.31
CA HIS A 334 -16.72 15.84 8.53
C HIS A 334 -15.69 15.20 9.47
N LEU A 335 -15.79 13.89 9.68
CA LEU A 335 -14.84 13.18 10.54
C LEU A 335 -13.41 13.22 9.99
N ILE A 336 -13.24 13.04 8.68
CA ILE A 336 -11.94 13.20 8.00
C ILE A 336 -11.40 14.62 8.20
N GLN A 337 -12.26 15.64 8.10
CA GLN A 337 -11.88 17.03 8.32
C GLN A 337 -11.34 17.24 9.74
N ARG A 338 -12.04 16.75 10.78
CA ARG A 338 -11.63 16.86 12.19
C ARG A 338 -10.33 16.09 12.47
N ILE A 339 -10.21 14.83 12.00
CA ILE A 339 -9.00 14.03 12.13
C ILE A 339 -7.80 14.73 11.48
N SER A 340 -8.02 15.29 10.29
CA SER A 340 -6.99 16.06 9.57
C SER A 340 -6.59 17.33 10.31
N ALA A 341 -7.55 18.04 10.92
CA ALA A 341 -7.27 19.23 11.73
C ALA A 341 -6.45 18.90 13.00
N ASN A 342 -6.63 17.71 13.55
CA ASN A 342 -5.82 17.19 14.66
C ASN A 342 -4.43 16.70 14.21
N SER A 343 -4.18 16.56 12.90
CA SER A 343 -2.90 16.06 12.45
C SER A 343 -1.80 17.13 12.57
N ARG A 344 -0.59 16.65 12.87
CA ARG A 344 0.60 17.49 12.93
C ARG A 344 0.99 17.98 11.54
N TYR A 345 1.02 17.05 10.60
CA TYR A 345 1.26 17.22 9.16
C TYR A 345 0.90 15.92 8.42
N PHE A 346 0.98 15.93 7.10
CA PHE A 346 0.82 14.74 6.28
C PHE A 346 2.17 14.22 5.80
N THR A 347 2.52 12.97 6.15
CA THR A 347 3.74 12.33 5.67
C THR A 347 3.57 11.87 4.22
N ASP A 348 4.67 11.58 3.56
CA ASP A 348 4.67 11.04 2.19
C ASP A 348 4.47 9.52 2.12
N ASN A 349 4.52 8.82 3.28
CA ASN A 349 4.45 7.36 3.35
C ASN A 349 3.78 6.90 4.65
N ALA A 350 2.83 5.97 4.54
CA ALA A 350 2.12 5.39 5.69
C ALA A 350 3.03 4.64 6.68
N THR A 351 4.19 4.15 6.25
CA THR A 351 5.15 3.46 7.15
C THR A 351 5.77 4.39 8.19
N LYS A 352 5.75 5.71 7.96
CA LYS A 352 6.23 6.71 8.92
C LYS A 352 5.28 6.89 10.10
N ILE A 353 3.98 6.64 9.91
CA ILE A 353 2.96 6.83 10.95
C ILE A 353 3.28 6.04 12.23
N PRO A 354 3.41 4.69 12.19
CA PRO A 354 3.73 3.93 13.39
C PRO A 354 5.13 4.25 13.96
N LEU A 355 6.06 4.69 13.12
CA LEU A 355 7.37 5.17 13.58
C LEU A 355 7.23 6.42 14.45
N GLU A 356 6.52 7.46 13.99
CA GLU A 356 6.29 8.70 14.73
C GLU A 356 5.52 8.45 16.04
N VAL A 357 4.50 7.59 15.99
CA VAL A 357 3.75 7.18 17.18
C VAL A 357 4.67 6.42 18.16
N SER A 358 5.52 5.52 17.68
CA SER A 358 6.44 4.76 18.53
C SER A 358 7.50 5.64 19.21
N GLN A 359 7.91 6.72 18.56
CA GLN A 359 8.87 7.71 19.09
C GLN A 359 8.22 8.69 20.06
N GLY A 360 6.88 8.79 20.07
CA GLY A 360 6.13 9.74 20.89
C GLY A 360 6.00 11.12 20.26
N ASP A 361 6.26 11.26 18.97
CA ASP A 361 6.05 12.48 18.19
C ASP A 361 4.58 12.71 17.88
N ALA A 362 3.76 11.64 17.90
CA ALA A 362 2.31 11.66 17.79
C ALA A 362 1.67 10.74 18.83
N ALA A 363 0.45 11.06 19.24
CA ALA A 363 -0.34 10.26 20.18
C ALA A 363 -0.97 9.06 19.49
N ALA A 364 -1.44 9.22 18.26
CA ALA A 364 -2.11 8.18 17.50
C ALA A 364 -2.00 8.42 15.99
N GLY A 365 -2.30 7.39 15.20
CA GLY A 365 -2.33 7.50 13.75
C GLY A 365 -2.96 6.28 13.08
N MET A 366 -3.36 6.46 11.81
CA MET A 366 -3.95 5.38 11.00
C MET A 366 -2.85 4.52 10.39
N CYS A 367 -2.84 3.22 10.66
CA CYS A 367 -1.88 2.31 10.04
C CYS A 367 -2.49 0.93 9.75
N ILE A 368 -1.76 0.15 8.97
CA ILE A 368 -2.09 -1.25 8.70
C ILE A 368 -1.63 -2.11 9.89
N ASP A 369 -2.35 -3.17 10.18
CA ASP A 369 -2.20 -4.04 11.35
C ASP A 369 -0.77 -4.53 11.60
N PHE A 370 -0.14 -5.15 10.62
CA PHE A 370 1.19 -5.73 10.79
C PHE A 370 2.28 -4.69 11.10
N TYR A 371 2.12 -3.43 10.67
CA TYR A 371 3.00 -2.35 11.11
C TYR A 371 2.70 -1.96 12.56
N GLY A 372 1.42 -1.82 12.93
CA GLY A 372 1.01 -1.55 14.30
C GLY A 372 1.62 -2.56 15.27
N TRP A 373 1.40 -3.85 15.03
CA TRP A 373 1.95 -4.94 15.86
C TRP A 373 3.48 -5.00 15.86
N THR A 374 4.12 -4.72 14.70
CA THR A 374 5.59 -4.71 14.62
C THR A 374 6.20 -3.62 15.51
N PHE A 375 5.66 -2.40 15.45
CA PHE A 375 6.17 -1.30 16.26
C PHE A 375 5.79 -1.43 17.72
N GLU A 376 4.61 -1.97 18.04
CA GLU A 376 4.24 -2.31 19.43
C GLU A 376 5.25 -3.27 20.05
N ASP A 377 5.68 -4.29 19.32
CA ASP A 377 6.67 -5.27 19.77
C ASP A 377 8.07 -4.65 19.89
N MET A 378 8.48 -3.84 18.92
CA MET A 378 9.80 -3.16 18.91
C MET A 378 10.03 -2.25 20.12
N VAL A 379 8.97 -1.65 20.69
CA VAL A 379 9.05 -0.76 21.85
C VAL A 379 8.57 -1.42 23.13
N ARG A 380 8.46 -2.76 23.16
CA ARG A 380 8.09 -3.54 24.32
C ARG A 380 9.14 -3.39 25.43
N ARG A 381 8.67 -3.19 26.66
CA ARG A 381 9.52 -3.05 27.84
C ARG A 381 9.90 -4.42 28.40
N PRO A 382 10.95 -4.51 29.24
CA PRO A 382 11.36 -5.77 29.88
C PRO A 382 10.28 -6.43 30.75
N ASP A 383 9.33 -5.64 31.27
CA ASP A 383 8.18 -6.12 32.06
C ASP A 383 7.05 -6.70 31.19
N GLY A 384 7.23 -6.75 29.86
CA GLY A 384 6.25 -7.24 28.91
C GLY A 384 5.22 -6.21 28.45
N THR A 385 5.16 -5.03 29.07
CA THR A 385 4.28 -3.95 28.62
C THR A 385 4.84 -3.26 27.37
N SER A 386 3.98 -2.60 26.60
CA SER A 386 4.41 -1.75 25.50
C SER A 386 3.83 -0.34 25.67
N ARG A 387 4.65 0.68 25.43
CA ARG A 387 4.15 2.05 25.38
C ARG A 387 3.30 2.33 24.14
N MET A 388 3.38 1.47 23.13
CA MET A 388 2.56 1.53 21.94
C MET A 388 1.48 0.44 21.96
N GLY A 389 0.32 0.72 21.40
CA GLY A 389 -0.73 -0.25 21.15
C GLY A 389 -1.26 -0.12 19.73
N TYR A 390 -1.94 -1.14 19.28
CA TYR A 390 -2.69 -1.17 18.02
C TYR A 390 -4.08 -1.74 18.25
N ILE A 391 -5.07 -1.13 17.63
CA ILE A 391 -6.46 -1.60 17.65
C ILE A 391 -7.05 -1.59 16.24
N THR A 392 -7.82 -2.62 15.91
CA THR A 392 -8.68 -2.66 14.73
C THR A 392 -10.06 -2.12 15.13
N PRO A 393 -10.54 -0.98 14.59
CA PRO A 393 -11.86 -0.44 14.93
C PRO A 393 -12.96 -1.44 14.55
N LEU A 394 -13.69 -1.94 15.57
CA LEU A 394 -14.76 -2.90 15.35
C LEU A 394 -15.89 -2.26 14.53
N GLY A 395 -16.31 -2.91 13.46
CA GLY A 395 -17.30 -2.35 12.54
C GLY A 395 -16.80 -1.14 11.73
N GLY A 396 -15.49 -0.86 11.70
CA GLY A 396 -14.91 0.28 11.00
C GLY A 396 -13.82 -0.08 9.99
N THR A 397 -13.55 -1.36 9.78
CA THR A 397 -12.52 -1.83 8.83
C THR A 397 -12.87 -3.20 8.27
N SER A 398 -12.55 -3.42 7.01
CA SER A 398 -12.64 -4.73 6.36
C SER A 398 -11.31 -5.47 6.41
N MET A 399 -11.36 -6.78 6.19
CA MET A 399 -10.19 -7.62 6.02
C MET A 399 -9.85 -7.73 4.53
N GLY A 400 -8.95 -6.89 4.07
CA GLY A 400 -8.49 -6.87 2.68
C GLY A 400 -7.36 -7.85 2.40
N VAL A 401 -7.03 -8.05 1.12
CA VAL A 401 -5.95 -8.95 0.67
C VAL A 401 -4.81 -8.18 0.00
N ASP A 402 -3.60 -8.71 0.13
CA ASP A 402 -2.46 -8.37 -0.73
C ASP A 402 -2.37 -9.44 -1.82
N PRO A 403 -2.65 -9.11 -3.08
CA PRO A 403 -2.75 -10.11 -4.13
C PRO A 403 -1.43 -10.45 -4.83
N ILE A 404 -1.50 -11.53 -5.63
CA ILE A 404 -0.51 -11.91 -6.64
C ILE A 404 -1.21 -12.19 -7.96
N GLY A 405 -0.57 -11.84 -9.09
CA GLY A 405 -1.07 -12.13 -10.43
C GLY A 405 0.04 -12.25 -11.45
N MET A 406 -0.17 -13.08 -12.47
CA MET A 406 0.76 -13.25 -13.59
C MET A 406 0.54 -12.13 -14.61
N LEU A 407 1.64 -11.53 -15.05
CA LEU A 407 1.62 -10.49 -16.07
C LEU A 407 1.54 -11.13 -17.48
N ARG A 408 0.85 -10.43 -18.39
CA ARG A 408 0.79 -10.83 -19.79
C ARG A 408 2.19 -10.91 -20.39
N GLY A 409 2.48 -12.01 -21.11
CA GLY A 409 3.77 -12.24 -21.73
C GLY A 409 4.91 -12.45 -20.73
N ALA A 410 4.61 -13.06 -19.57
CA ALA A 410 5.60 -13.45 -18.57
C ALA A 410 6.73 -14.26 -19.23
N PRO A 411 8.02 -13.87 -19.06
CA PRO A 411 9.15 -14.59 -19.64
C PRO A 411 9.33 -16.02 -19.12
N GLU A 412 9.02 -16.25 -17.84
CA GLU A 412 9.19 -17.53 -17.14
C GLU A 412 7.86 -18.02 -16.53
N PRO A 413 6.84 -18.32 -17.37
CA PRO A 413 5.49 -18.61 -16.88
C PRO A 413 5.40 -19.84 -15.98
N GLU A 414 6.25 -20.87 -16.22
CA GLU A 414 6.35 -22.06 -15.36
C GLU A 414 6.82 -21.68 -13.94
N VAL A 415 7.90 -20.89 -13.84
CA VAL A 415 8.46 -20.45 -12.55
C VAL A 415 7.49 -19.51 -11.84
N ALA A 416 6.84 -18.64 -12.59
CA ALA A 416 5.82 -17.72 -12.07
C ALA A 416 4.62 -18.47 -11.48
N ALA A 417 4.07 -19.45 -12.19
CA ALA A 417 2.97 -20.29 -11.71
C ALA A 417 3.38 -21.10 -10.46
N ALA A 418 4.60 -21.65 -10.46
CA ALA A 418 5.13 -22.37 -9.29
C ALA A 418 5.33 -21.45 -8.08
N PHE A 419 5.72 -20.19 -8.29
CA PHE A 419 5.80 -19.21 -7.21
C PHE A 419 4.40 -18.85 -6.65
N MET A 420 3.40 -18.65 -7.52
CA MET A 420 2.02 -18.43 -7.09
C MET A 420 1.48 -19.61 -6.27
N GLU A 421 1.71 -20.84 -6.75
CA GLU A 421 1.36 -22.08 -6.02
C GLU A 421 2.08 -22.16 -4.67
N PHE A 422 3.38 -21.86 -4.64
CA PHE A 422 4.16 -21.84 -3.40
C PHE A 422 3.61 -20.85 -2.37
N VAL A 423 3.30 -19.63 -2.78
CA VAL A 423 2.77 -18.59 -1.87
C VAL A 423 1.44 -19.01 -1.23
N LEU A 424 0.58 -19.71 -1.99
CA LEU A 424 -0.72 -20.20 -1.50
C LEU A 424 -0.64 -21.50 -0.72
N SER A 425 0.45 -22.27 -0.86
CA SER A 425 0.67 -23.54 -0.14
C SER A 425 0.90 -23.32 1.35
N ASP A 426 0.78 -24.38 2.15
CA ASP A 426 1.09 -24.32 3.59
C ASP A 426 2.49 -23.77 3.87
N ALA A 427 3.47 -24.07 3.01
CA ALA A 427 4.83 -23.57 3.16
C ALA A 427 4.90 -22.04 2.99
N GLY A 428 4.20 -21.48 2.02
CA GLY A 428 4.10 -20.02 1.83
C GLY A 428 3.28 -19.34 2.92
N GLN A 429 2.15 -19.95 3.31
CA GLN A 429 1.27 -19.40 4.34
C GLN A 429 1.93 -19.35 5.74
N LYS A 430 2.78 -20.33 6.07
CA LYS A 430 3.60 -20.32 7.30
C LYS A 430 4.56 -19.14 7.36
N LEU A 431 5.14 -18.75 6.23
CA LEU A 431 6.06 -17.60 6.19
C LEU A 431 5.37 -16.30 6.64
N TRP A 432 4.09 -16.15 6.34
CA TRP A 432 3.37 -14.91 6.66
C TRP A 432 3.28 -14.63 8.17
N ASN A 433 3.01 -15.64 9.00
CA ASN A 433 2.70 -15.38 10.42
C ASN A 433 3.36 -16.33 11.42
N PHE A 434 4.10 -17.36 11.01
CA PHE A 434 4.83 -18.19 11.97
C PHE A 434 5.97 -17.40 12.63
N SER A 435 6.25 -17.73 13.89
CA SER A 435 7.38 -17.16 14.61
C SER A 435 8.71 -17.61 14.01
N PRO A 436 9.72 -16.75 13.94
CA PRO A 436 11.05 -17.12 13.46
C PRO A 436 11.62 -18.32 14.23
N GLY A 437 12.24 -19.25 13.50
CA GLY A 437 12.81 -20.46 14.07
C GLY A 437 11.83 -21.63 14.24
N THR A 438 10.53 -21.42 14.00
CA THR A 438 9.58 -22.54 13.92
C THR A 438 9.67 -23.25 12.57
N ALA A 439 9.30 -24.53 12.53
CA ALA A 439 9.37 -25.34 11.32
C ALA A 439 8.52 -24.74 10.19
N GLY A 440 9.16 -24.34 9.09
CA GLY A 440 8.53 -23.72 7.93
C GLY A 440 8.27 -22.22 8.07
N GLY A 441 8.55 -21.61 9.21
CA GLY A 441 8.43 -20.19 9.43
C GLY A 441 9.60 -19.37 8.84
N PRO A 442 9.53 -18.02 8.94
CA PRO A 442 10.61 -17.15 8.53
C PRO A 442 11.89 -17.41 9.35
N VAL A 443 13.05 -17.10 8.77
CA VAL A 443 14.33 -17.37 9.47
C VAL A 443 14.87 -16.15 10.20
N ARG A 444 14.59 -14.94 9.73
CA ARG A 444 15.17 -13.71 10.31
C ARG A 444 14.22 -12.98 11.25
N THR A 445 13.05 -12.62 10.75
CA THR A 445 12.12 -11.74 11.47
C THR A 445 10.68 -12.16 11.18
N PRO A 446 9.76 -12.01 12.16
CA PRO A 446 8.35 -12.26 11.92
C PRO A 446 7.81 -11.27 10.88
N LEU A 447 6.99 -11.75 9.94
CA LEU A 447 6.36 -10.90 8.93
C LEU A 447 5.03 -10.33 9.42
N ARG A 448 4.37 -10.98 10.36
CA ARG A 448 3.11 -10.57 11.01
C ARG A 448 1.95 -10.29 10.06
N ARG A 449 2.01 -10.88 8.85
CA ARG A 449 0.89 -10.84 7.92
C ARG A 449 -0.02 -12.02 8.19
N LEU A 450 -1.31 -11.81 8.15
CA LEU A 450 -2.27 -12.88 8.36
C LEU A 450 -2.39 -13.75 7.10
N PRO A 451 -2.28 -15.08 7.20
CA PRO A 451 -2.50 -15.99 6.08
C PRO A 451 -3.87 -15.79 5.42
N VAL A 452 -3.94 -15.85 4.07
CA VAL A 452 -5.22 -15.72 3.35
C VAL A 452 -6.11 -16.94 3.51
N ARG A 453 -5.51 -18.11 3.75
CA ARG A 453 -6.23 -19.36 3.93
C ARG A 453 -6.87 -19.42 5.32
N LEU A 454 -8.18 -19.39 5.37
CA LEU A 454 -8.95 -19.41 6.64
C LEU A 454 -8.82 -20.77 7.37
N ASP A 455 -8.64 -21.88 6.64
CA ASP A 455 -8.36 -23.21 7.19
C ASP A 455 -6.99 -23.29 7.89
N PHE A 456 -6.13 -22.31 7.67
CA PHE A 456 -4.83 -22.19 8.32
C PHE A 456 -4.94 -21.87 9.83
N TYR A 457 -6.04 -21.23 10.28
CA TYR A 457 -6.25 -20.76 11.67
C TYR A 457 -6.72 -21.87 12.62
N ASN A 458 -6.17 -23.07 12.48
CA ASN A 458 -6.38 -24.21 13.38
C ASN A 458 -5.46 -24.17 14.60
N ALA A 459 -5.77 -24.95 15.64
CA ALA A 459 -5.02 -24.95 16.90
C ALA A 459 -3.52 -25.26 16.73
N ALA A 460 -3.17 -26.18 15.82
CA ALA A 460 -1.77 -26.57 15.59
C ALA A 460 -0.95 -25.43 14.99
N ASN A 461 -1.48 -24.73 13.99
CA ASN A 461 -0.82 -23.58 13.38
C ASN A 461 -0.77 -22.39 14.34
N ARG A 462 -1.88 -22.08 15.05
CA ARG A 462 -1.94 -20.97 16.03
C ARG A 462 -0.83 -21.07 17.08
N ALA A 463 -0.47 -22.25 17.52
CA ALA A 463 0.63 -22.45 18.47
C ALA A 463 2.02 -21.98 17.96
N SER A 464 2.18 -21.86 16.65
CA SER A 464 3.42 -21.40 15.99
C SER A 464 3.32 -19.99 15.42
N MET A 465 2.12 -19.39 15.41
CA MET A 465 1.89 -18.02 14.90
C MET A 465 2.50 -16.97 15.83
N THR A 466 3.00 -15.90 15.26
CA THR A 466 3.44 -14.70 15.99
C THR A 466 2.23 -13.96 16.59
N ASP A 467 1.12 -13.94 15.86
CA ASP A 467 -0.13 -13.25 16.25
C ASP A 467 -1.29 -14.27 16.38
N PRO A 468 -1.23 -15.18 17.40
CA PRO A 468 -2.15 -16.33 17.50
C PRO A 468 -3.60 -15.94 17.83
N HIS A 469 -3.81 -14.73 18.36
CA HIS A 469 -5.13 -14.21 18.74
C HIS A 469 -5.86 -13.49 17.60
N ALA A 470 -5.16 -13.21 16.47
CA ALA A 470 -5.78 -12.56 15.33
C ALA A 470 -6.87 -13.46 14.72
N ASP A 471 -8.07 -12.91 14.54
CA ASP A 471 -9.20 -13.59 13.92
C ASP A 471 -9.75 -12.78 12.73
N PRO A 472 -9.33 -13.11 11.50
CA PRO A 472 -9.86 -12.45 10.32
C PRO A 472 -11.37 -12.59 10.12
N MET A 473 -11.94 -13.68 10.62
CA MET A 473 -13.38 -13.96 10.51
C MET A 473 -14.21 -13.04 11.41
N GLU A 474 -13.73 -12.73 12.62
CA GLU A 474 -14.38 -11.80 13.53
C GLU A 474 -14.45 -10.40 12.93
N THR A 475 -13.31 -9.89 12.45
CA THR A 475 -13.23 -8.57 11.79
C THR A 475 -14.16 -8.50 10.58
N SER A 476 -14.21 -9.54 9.75
CA SER A 476 -15.04 -9.58 8.54
C SER A 476 -16.53 -9.71 8.83
N ARG A 477 -16.92 -10.25 9.99
CA ARG A 477 -18.35 -10.28 10.42
C ARG A 477 -18.82 -8.94 10.96
N ALA A 478 -17.92 -8.19 11.57
CA ALA A 478 -18.25 -6.90 12.19
C ALA A 478 -18.43 -5.76 11.18
N PHE A 479 -17.84 -5.88 9.99
CA PHE A 479 -17.91 -4.87 8.94
C PHE A 479 -18.07 -5.52 7.57
N THR A 480 -19.03 -5.03 6.80
CA THR A 480 -19.21 -5.41 5.39
C THR A 480 -18.81 -4.22 4.50
N TYR A 481 -17.80 -4.42 3.67
CA TYR A 481 -17.42 -3.45 2.66
C TYR A 481 -18.40 -3.50 1.48
N HIS A 482 -18.89 -2.34 1.08
CA HIS A 482 -19.84 -2.15 -0.03
C HIS A 482 -19.15 -1.44 -1.20
N PRO A 483 -18.56 -2.18 -2.15
CA PRO A 483 -17.85 -1.57 -3.27
C PRO A 483 -18.74 -0.67 -4.13
N GLU A 484 -20.03 -0.95 -4.21
CA GLU A 484 -21.03 -0.14 -4.93
C GLU A 484 -21.20 1.27 -4.33
N TRP A 485 -20.93 1.46 -3.05
CA TRP A 485 -21.08 2.76 -2.41
C TRP A 485 -19.90 3.70 -2.69
N THR A 486 -18.67 3.21 -2.69
CA THR A 486 -17.48 4.08 -2.67
C THR A 486 -16.32 3.65 -3.58
N ASN A 487 -16.27 2.41 -4.10
CA ASN A 487 -15.13 1.96 -4.92
C ASN A 487 -14.87 2.88 -6.13
N HIS A 488 -15.93 3.34 -6.78
CA HIS A 488 -15.84 4.30 -7.89
C HIS A 488 -15.44 5.72 -7.44
N LEU A 489 -15.54 6.01 -6.15
CA LEU A 489 -15.15 7.27 -5.50
C LEU A 489 -13.75 7.23 -4.87
N PHE A 490 -13.02 6.10 -4.95
CA PHE A 490 -11.69 5.98 -4.31
C PHE A 490 -10.72 7.10 -4.74
N GLY A 491 -10.72 7.46 -6.03
CA GLY A 491 -9.97 8.60 -6.54
C GLY A 491 -10.50 9.95 -6.04
N VAL A 492 -11.81 10.04 -5.80
CA VAL A 492 -12.46 11.25 -5.24
C VAL A 492 -12.06 11.43 -3.77
N VAL A 493 -12.02 10.37 -2.96
CA VAL A 493 -11.57 10.45 -1.56
C VAL A 493 -10.16 11.04 -1.49
N ARG A 494 -9.22 10.60 -2.34
CA ARG A 494 -7.89 11.22 -2.45
C ARG A 494 -7.96 12.70 -2.76
N TYR A 495 -8.74 13.04 -3.75
CA TYR A 495 -8.88 14.41 -4.25
C TYR A 495 -9.51 15.34 -3.21
N LEU A 496 -10.60 14.92 -2.56
CA LEU A 496 -11.27 15.74 -1.54
C LEU A 496 -10.38 15.98 -0.32
N VAL A 497 -9.65 14.96 0.16
CA VAL A 497 -8.73 15.15 1.28
C VAL A 497 -7.58 16.08 0.89
N LYS A 498 -7.11 16.01 -0.37
CA LYS A 498 -6.11 16.95 -0.86
C LYS A 498 -6.61 18.39 -0.75
N VAL A 499 -7.75 18.70 -1.34
CA VAL A 499 -8.23 20.09 -1.46
C VAL A 499 -8.78 20.66 -0.15
N MET A 500 -9.38 19.82 0.69
CA MET A 500 -9.98 20.21 1.96
C MET A 500 -8.97 20.24 3.11
N CYS A 501 -7.97 19.32 3.10
CA CYS A 501 -7.12 19.10 4.26
C CYS A 501 -5.64 19.36 3.96
N VAL A 502 -5.07 18.78 2.89
CA VAL A 502 -3.62 18.87 2.63
C VAL A 502 -3.22 20.25 2.13
N ASP A 503 -3.88 20.75 1.08
CA ASP A 503 -3.58 22.06 0.47
C ASP A 503 -3.96 23.26 1.36
N THR A 504 -4.78 23.03 2.37
CA THR A 504 -5.34 24.06 3.27
C THR A 504 -4.97 23.85 4.72
N HIS A 505 -4.04 22.94 5.00
CA HIS A 505 -3.77 22.41 6.33
C HIS A 505 -3.44 23.49 7.38
N GLU A 506 -2.66 24.50 7.00
CA GLU A 506 -2.30 25.57 7.94
C GLU A 506 -3.52 26.40 8.34
N ASP A 507 -4.36 26.81 7.38
CA ASP A 507 -5.59 27.56 7.66
C ASP A 507 -6.59 26.70 8.43
N GLN A 508 -6.71 25.41 8.10
CA GLN A 508 -7.55 24.45 8.82
C GLN A 508 -7.13 24.30 10.28
N ARG A 509 -5.85 24.07 10.55
CA ARG A 509 -5.33 23.93 11.93
C ARG A 509 -5.51 25.19 12.76
N ARG A 510 -5.23 26.36 12.18
CA ARG A 510 -5.45 27.65 12.88
C ARG A 510 -6.90 27.86 13.27
N ALA A 511 -7.84 27.54 12.36
CA ALA A 511 -9.26 27.61 12.66
C ALA A 511 -9.67 26.63 13.75
N TRP A 512 -9.19 25.38 13.66
CA TRP A 512 -9.47 24.35 14.65
C TRP A 512 -8.92 24.69 16.04
N GLU A 513 -7.69 25.18 16.13
CA GLU A 513 -7.09 25.66 17.38
C GLU A 513 -7.91 26.79 18.02
N MET A 514 -8.39 27.73 17.21
CA MET A 514 -9.25 28.82 17.68
C MET A 514 -10.60 28.31 18.18
N LEU A 515 -11.23 27.35 17.47
CA LEU A 515 -12.47 26.71 17.91
C LEU A 515 -12.28 25.99 19.24
N ILE A 516 -11.20 25.23 19.41
CA ILE A 516 -10.86 24.58 20.68
C ILE A 516 -10.72 25.60 21.79
N SER A 517 -9.95 26.67 21.57
CA SER A 517 -9.69 27.72 22.57
C SER A 517 -10.93 28.48 23.02
N ARG A 518 -11.96 28.50 22.19
CA ARG A 518 -13.24 29.19 22.41
C ARG A 518 -14.39 28.24 22.74
N ASN A 519 -14.09 26.95 23.00
CA ASN A 519 -15.08 25.93 23.33
C ASN A 519 -16.17 25.79 22.25
N PHE A 520 -15.78 25.82 20.98
CA PHE A 520 -16.63 25.58 19.80
C PHE A 520 -17.85 26.49 19.68
N PRO A 521 -17.68 27.80 19.44
CA PRO A 521 -18.81 28.72 19.21
C PRO A 521 -19.67 28.20 18.06
N PRO A 522 -21.01 28.15 18.19
CA PRO A 522 -21.87 27.42 17.25
C PRO A 522 -21.77 27.88 15.79
N ARG A 523 -21.74 29.21 15.54
CA ARG A 523 -21.66 29.75 14.20
C ARG A 523 -20.30 29.49 13.53
N ALA A 524 -19.23 29.65 14.28
CA ALA A 524 -17.88 29.38 13.80
C ALA A 524 -17.69 27.88 13.49
N THR A 525 -18.19 27.01 14.36
CA THR A 525 -18.16 25.55 14.18
C THR A 525 -18.96 25.14 12.96
N ALA A 526 -20.18 25.65 12.79
CA ALA A 526 -21.00 25.36 11.61
C ALA A 526 -20.34 25.81 10.29
N VAL A 527 -19.60 26.94 10.32
CA VAL A 527 -18.84 27.37 9.14
C VAL A 527 -17.63 26.49 8.89
N PHE A 528 -16.92 26.05 9.94
CA PHE A 528 -15.77 25.14 9.79
C PHE A 528 -16.19 23.81 9.19
N GLU A 529 -17.32 23.27 9.63
CA GLU A 529 -17.82 21.94 9.25
C GLU A 529 -18.68 21.94 7.97
N ASP A 530 -18.84 23.05 7.28
CA ASP A 530 -19.60 23.09 6.04
C ASP A 530 -18.90 22.35 4.91
N THR A 531 -19.33 21.11 4.66
CA THR A 531 -18.82 20.24 3.59
C THR A 531 -19.79 20.07 2.42
N ARG A 532 -20.81 20.93 2.29
CA ARG A 532 -21.82 20.85 1.20
C ARG A 532 -21.22 20.86 -0.21
N LEU A 533 -20.05 21.48 -0.39
CA LEU A 533 -19.29 21.42 -1.65
C LEU A 533 -18.84 20.01 -2.02
N LEU A 534 -18.75 19.10 -1.04
CA LEU A 534 -18.30 17.72 -1.18
C LEU A 534 -19.39 16.71 -0.77
N ASN A 535 -20.68 17.06 -0.87
CA ASN A 535 -21.76 16.11 -0.63
C ASN A 535 -21.68 14.92 -1.59
N TYR A 536 -22.45 13.87 -1.34
CA TYR A 536 -22.37 12.61 -2.10
C TYR A 536 -22.63 12.81 -3.60
N GLN A 537 -23.58 13.68 -3.98
CA GLN A 537 -23.89 13.99 -5.37
C GLN A 537 -22.70 14.70 -6.05
N ASN A 538 -22.13 15.73 -5.42
CA ASN A 538 -20.97 16.45 -5.95
C ASN A 538 -19.75 15.51 -6.08
N ALA A 539 -19.62 14.53 -5.18
CA ALA A 539 -18.58 13.52 -5.26
C ALA A 539 -18.75 12.63 -6.51
N GLN A 540 -19.99 12.27 -6.88
CA GLN A 540 -20.26 11.53 -8.13
C GLN A 540 -19.89 12.35 -9.38
N GLU A 541 -20.22 13.65 -9.40
CA GLU A 541 -19.86 14.55 -10.48
C GLU A 541 -18.33 14.71 -10.60
N LEU A 542 -17.65 14.80 -9.46
CA LEU A 542 -16.19 14.85 -9.41
C LEU A 542 -15.56 13.54 -9.91
N ALA A 543 -16.15 12.39 -9.60
CA ALA A 543 -15.71 11.10 -10.16
C ALA A 543 -15.80 11.10 -11.70
N ALA A 544 -16.89 11.61 -12.24
CA ALA A 544 -17.07 11.73 -13.69
C ALA A 544 -16.03 12.68 -14.33
N LEU A 545 -15.68 13.77 -13.64
CA LEU A 545 -14.64 14.71 -14.08
C LEU A 545 -13.24 14.02 -14.08
N LEU A 546 -12.88 13.36 -13.00
CA LEU A 546 -11.58 12.64 -12.90
C LEU A 546 -11.44 11.52 -13.93
N GLN A 547 -12.55 10.87 -14.31
CA GLN A 547 -12.56 9.84 -15.35
C GLN A 547 -12.22 10.36 -16.76
N LYS A 548 -12.45 11.65 -17.03
CA LYS A 548 -12.10 12.29 -18.31
C LYS A 548 -10.59 12.45 -18.51
N LYS A 549 -9.81 12.35 -17.42
CA LYS A 549 -8.33 12.48 -17.41
C LYS A 549 -7.83 13.83 -17.98
N ASP A 550 -8.67 14.87 -17.95
CA ASP A 550 -8.29 16.23 -18.32
C ASP A 550 -7.58 16.91 -17.14
N LYS A 551 -6.26 16.88 -17.17
CA LYS A 551 -5.42 17.42 -16.09
C LYS A 551 -5.59 18.91 -15.86
N ILE A 552 -5.97 19.65 -16.89
CA ILE A 552 -6.21 21.09 -16.76
C ILE A 552 -7.50 21.34 -15.99
N GLN A 553 -8.59 20.64 -16.34
CA GLN A 553 -9.85 20.73 -15.61
C GLN A 553 -9.73 20.23 -14.17
N GLU A 554 -9.03 19.11 -13.95
CA GLU A 554 -8.72 18.59 -12.61
C GLU A 554 -8.01 19.66 -11.76
N ALA A 555 -6.95 20.30 -12.30
CA ALA A 555 -6.18 21.31 -11.58
C ALA A 555 -7.00 22.59 -11.31
N ARG A 556 -7.81 23.03 -12.26
CA ARG A 556 -8.73 24.17 -12.06
C ARG A 556 -9.72 23.90 -10.94
N LYS A 557 -10.35 22.72 -10.94
CA LYS A 557 -11.32 22.33 -9.90
C LYS A 557 -10.65 22.18 -8.54
N ALA A 558 -9.42 21.64 -8.48
CA ALA A 558 -8.64 21.58 -7.25
C ALA A 558 -8.39 22.98 -6.68
N THR A 559 -7.93 23.91 -7.51
CA THR A 559 -7.69 25.30 -7.09
C THR A 559 -8.96 25.97 -6.58
N GLU A 560 -10.08 25.84 -7.31
CA GLU A 560 -11.39 26.37 -6.91
C GLU A 560 -11.79 25.88 -5.51
N LEU A 561 -11.76 24.57 -5.29
CA LEU A 561 -12.14 23.96 -4.01
C LEU A 561 -11.17 24.32 -2.89
N SER A 562 -9.85 24.27 -3.13
CA SER A 562 -8.85 24.65 -2.12
C SER A 562 -8.99 26.12 -1.70
N VAL A 563 -9.30 27.02 -2.62
CA VAL A 563 -9.57 28.44 -2.31
C VAL A 563 -10.85 28.58 -1.50
N ALA A 564 -11.91 27.84 -1.84
CA ALA A 564 -13.17 27.85 -1.11
C ALA A 564 -12.97 27.39 0.35
N PHE A 565 -12.30 26.24 0.58
CA PHE A 565 -12.01 25.74 1.92
C PHE A 565 -11.07 26.64 2.71
N ARG A 566 -10.06 27.22 2.07
CA ARG A 566 -9.18 28.20 2.72
C ARG A 566 -9.95 29.41 3.24
N ASN A 567 -10.85 29.96 2.43
CA ASN A 567 -11.70 31.09 2.81
C ASN A 567 -12.67 30.69 3.93
N GLN A 568 -13.22 29.49 3.87
CA GLN A 568 -14.08 28.92 4.91
C GLN A 568 -13.36 28.84 6.25
N TYR A 569 -12.15 28.27 6.29
CA TYR A 569 -11.36 28.14 7.53
C TYR A 569 -10.97 29.51 8.09
N ARG A 570 -10.57 30.46 7.24
CA ARG A 570 -10.30 31.83 7.67
C ARG A 570 -11.52 32.52 8.25
N ARG A 571 -12.70 32.30 7.66
CA ARG A 571 -13.97 32.82 8.17
C ARG A 571 -14.34 32.17 9.50
N ALA A 572 -14.19 30.83 9.63
CA ALA A 572 -14.44 30.14 10.89
C ALA A 572 -13.49 30.64 11.99
N TYR A 573 -12.21 30.81 11.70
CA TYR A 573 -11.23 31.41 12.60
C TYR A 573 -11.69 32.79 13.10
N GLN A 574 -12.11 33.69 12.18
CA GLN A 574 -12.51 35.03 12.54
C GLN A 574 -13.77 35.03 13.40
N LEU A 575 -14.79 34.24 13.04
CA LEU A 575 -16.02 34.12 13.83
C LEU A 575 -15.71 33.58 15.25
N ALA A 576 -14.89 32.55 15.36
CA ALA A 576 -14.50 32.00 16.66
C ALA A 576 -13.72 33.04 17.51
N LYS A 577 -12.81 33.80 16.89
CA LYS A 577 -12.06 34.86 17.54
C LYS A 577 -13.01 35.96 18.09
N ASP A 578 -14.05 36.30 17.33
CA ASP A 578 -15.04 37.30 17.67
C ASP A 578 -16.12 36.76 18.63
N GLY A 579 -16.12 35.47 18.96
CA GLY A 579 -17.00 34.83 19.94
C GLY A 579 -18.37 34.39 19.37
N PHE A 580 -18.51 34.23 18.04
CA PHE A 580 -19.75 33.82 17.38
C PHE A 580 -19.84 32.32 17.03
#